data_7da3de024ab96db45b1b0fdfdd92b776
#
_entry.id   7da3de024ab96db45b1b0fdfdd92b776
#
_cell.length_a   1.000
_cell.length_b   1.000
_cell.length_c   1.000
_cell.angle_alpha   90.00
_cell.angle_beta   90.00
_cell.angle_gamma   90.00
#
_symmetry.space_group_name_H-M   'P 1'
#
loop_
_entity.id
_entity.type
_entity.pdbx_description
1 polymer ?
#
loop_
_entity_poly.entity_id
_entity_poly.type
_entity_poly.pdbx_seq_one_letter_code
_entity_poly.pdbx_strand_id
1 'polypeptide(L)'
;TSQNPTVNLSDEMRFASTYLYLEKMRHGDSLLVDIRETPNMGTRQIIPVSVQMLIENALKHNTATPDKPLTILIEEGVNGVTVSNNIQRRNNVNNTGVGLKNLRKQYELHHLQIIISENDNRFTVFLPYLNGVKSD
;
A
#
# COMPACT_ATOMS: atom_id res chain seq x y z
N THR A 1 9.50 23.19 9.89
CA THR A 1 9.54 22.16 8.88
C THR A 1 9.47 20.82 9.53
N SER A 2 8.76 19.94 8.95
CA SER A 2 8.63 18.62 9.47
C SER A 2 9.75 17.74 8.95
N GLN A 3 10.39 17.00 9.86
CA GLN A 3 11.36 16.01 9.44
C GLN A 3 10.69 14.70 9.10
N ASN A 4 9.41 14.56 9.45
CA ASN A 4 8.66 13.35 9.17
C ASN A 4 7.40 13.75 8.43
N PRO A 5 7.52 13.99 7.13
CA PRO A 5 6.40 14.52 6.37
C PRO A 5 5.23 13.57 6.31
N THR A 6 4.03 14.14 6.19
CA THR A 6 2.81 13.39 6.01
C THR A 6 2.04 14.01 4.85
N VAL A 7 1.11 13.26 4.29
CA VAL A 7 0.24 13.77 3.23
C VAL A 7 -1.19 13.34 3.52
N ASN A 8 -2.13 14.03 2.90
CA ASN A 8 -3.53 13.64 3.00
C ASN A 8 -3.77 12.34 2.29
N LEU A 9 -4.60 11.51 2.87
CA LEU A 9 -4.97 10.23 2.24
C LEU A 9 -5.50 10.44 0.83
N SER A 10 -6.32 11.48 0.62
CA SER A 10 -6.87 11.74 -0.71
C SER A 10 -5.78 11.95 -1.76
N ASP A 11 -4.71 12.64 -1.38
CA ASP A 11 -3.60 12.89 -2.31
C ASP A 11 -2.82 11.60 -2.58
N GLU A 12 -2.57 10.84 -1.54
CA GLU A 12 -1.86 9.57 -1.69
C GLU A 12 -2.67 8.60 -2.55
N MET A 13 -3.97 8.52 -2.33
CA MET A 13 -4.82 7.62 -3.09
C MET A 13 -4.95 8.04 -4.55
N ARG A 14 -4.96 9.34 -4.83
CA ARG A 14 -4.97 9.81 -6.21
C ARG A 14 -3.68 9.40 -6.92
N PHE A 15 -2.56 9.55 -6.22
CA PHE A 15 -1.27 9.19 -6.75
C PHE A 15 -1.17 7.67 -7.00
N ALA A 16 -1.61 6.90 -6.01
CA ALA A 16 -1.61 5.43 -6.12
C ALA A 16 -2.54 4.95 -7.24
N SER A 17 -3.69 5.59 -7.39
CA SER A 17 -4.64 5.22 -8.44
C SER A 17 -4.06 5.49 -9.83
N THR A 18 -3.35 6.60 -9.98
CA THR A 18 -2.69 6.90 -11.25
C THR A 18 -1.63 5.87 -11.57
N TYR A 19 -0.84 5.49 -10.57
CA TYR A 19 0.18 4.47 -10.74
C TYR A 19 -0.46 3.14 -11.15
N LEU A 20 -1.54 2.75 -10.48
CA LEU A 20 -2.23 1.50 -10.80
C LEU A 20 -2.85 1.54 -12.18
N TYR A 21 -3.36 2.68 -12.59
CA TYR A 21 -3.93 2.81 -13.93
C TYR A 21 -2.87 2.50 -14.99
N LEU A 22 -1.66 3.05 -14.81
CA LEU A 22 -0.58 2.80 -15.74
C LEU A 22 -0.12 1.34 -15.72
N GLU A 23 -0.06 0.75 -14.53
CA GLU A 23 0.32 -0.65 -14.40
C GLU A 23 -0.73 -1.58 -14.99
N LYS A 24 -2.00 -1.22 -14.84
CA LYS A 24 -3.09 -1.98 -15.44
C LYS A 24 -3.00 -1.97 -16.97
N MET A 25 -2.61 -0.84 -17.53
CA MET A 25 -2.40 -0.76 -18.97
C MET A 25 -1.27 -1.69 -19.42
N ARG A 26 -0.22 -1.81 -18.61
CA ARG A 26 0.90 -2.69 -18.96
C ARG A 26 0.56 -4.16 -18.81
N HIS A 27 -0.20 -4.51 -17.79
CA HIS A 27 -0.44 -5.90 -17.45
C HIS A 27 -1.76 -6.45 -17.97
N GLY A 28 -2.69 -5.58 -18.35
CA GLY A 28 -3.98 -6.02 -18.88
C GLY A 28 -4.72 -6.91 -17.91
N ASP A 29 -5.19 -8.04 -18.40
CA ASP A 29 -5.99 -8.97 -17.60
C ASP A 29 -5.18 -9.71 -16.55
N SER A 30 -3.86 -9.55 -16.55
CA SER A 30 -3.01 -10.18 -15.54
C SER A 30 -3.07 -9.46 -14.21
N LEU A 31 -3.62 -8.25 -14.17
CA LEU A 31 -3.70 -7.46 -12.95
C LEU A 31 -5.14 -7.04 -12.71
N LEU A 32 -5.67 -7.40 -11.53
CA LEU A 32 -7.01 -7.00 -11.11
C LEU A 32 -6.85 -6.09 -9.91
N VAL A 33 -7.57 -4.98 -9.92
CA VAL A 33 -7.43 -3.96 -8.89
C VAL A 33 -8.80 -3.62 -8.34
N ASP A 34 -8.90 -3.56 -7.01
CA ASP A 34 -10.13 -3.16 -6.34
C ASP A 34 -9.75 -2.11 -5.30
N ILE A 35 -10.33 -0.94 -5.39
CA ILE A 35 -10.08 0.14 -4.43
C ILE A 35 -11.40 0.49 -3.77
N ARG A 36 -11.44 0.35 -2.45
CA ARG A 36 -12.64 0.60 -1.65
C ARG A 36 -12.40 1.79 -0.76
N GLU A 37 -13.13 2.86 -1.00
CA GLU A 37 -12.97 4.10 -0.28
C GLU A 37 -14.01 4.21 0.83
N THR A 38 -13.67 4.94 1.87
CA THR A 38 -14.60 5.28 2.95
C THR A 38 -14.78 6.78 2.93
N PRO A 39 -16.03 7.27 2.94
CA PRO A 39 -16.27 8.72 2.92
C PRO A 39 -15.61 9.42 4.10
N ASN A 40 -15.19 10.64 3.87
CA ASN A 40 -14.68 11.55 4.90
C ASN A 40 -13.33 11.14 5.48
N MET A 41 -12.58 10.28 4.79
CA MET A 41 -11.24 9.91 5.25
C MET A 41 -10.15 10.70 4.53
N GLY A 42 -10.50 11.54 3.57
CA GLY A 42 -9.50 12.18 2.69
C GLY A 42 -8.47 13.05 3.39
N THR A 43 -8.82 13.64 4.54
CA THR A 43 -7.88 14.49 5.25
C THR A 43 -7.08 13.74 6.31
N ARG A 44 -7.30 12.45 6.46
CA ARG A 44 -6.44 11.64 7.33
C ARG A 44 -5.02 11.66 6.78
N GLN A 45 -4.06 11.55 7.65
CA GLN A 45 -2.66 11.67 7.28
C GLN A 45 -1.99 10.32 7.17
N ILE A 46 -1.10 10.19 6.20
CA ILE A 46 -0.38 8.95 5.97
C ILE A 46 1.04 9.31 5.53
N ILE A 47 1.96 8.37 5.63
CA ILE A 47 3.33 8.57 5.14
C ILE A 47 3.29 8.69 3.61
N PRO A 48 3.95 9.69 3.03
CA PRO A 48 3.95 9.87 1.58
C PRO A 48 4.48 8.64 0.85
N VAL A 49 3.83 8.28 -0.23
CA VAL A 49 4.25 7.21 -1.13
C VAL A 49 4.13 5.83 -0.50
N SER A 50 3.58 5.71 0.71
CA SER A 50 3.51 4.42 1.40
C SER A 50 2.58 3.44 0.69
N VAL A 51 1.43 3.89 0.23
CA VAL A 51 0.49 3.01 -0.48
C VAL A 51 1.10 2.59 -1.82
N GLN A 52 1.68 3.54 -2.55
CA GLN A 52 2.32 3.23 -3.82
C GLN A 52 3.45 2.21 -3.64
N MET A 53 4.24 2.35 -2.57
CA MET A 53 5.33 1.44 -2.33
C MET A 53 4.82 0.02 -2.11
N LEU A 54 3.69 -0.14 -1.42
CA LEU A 54 3.11 -1.47 -1.20
C LEU A 54 2.60 -2.07 -2.51
N ILE A 55 2.07 -1.24 -3.41
CA ILE A 55 1.65 -1.70 -4.72
C ILE A 55 2.87 -2.17 -5.52
N GLU A 56 3.93 -1.36 -5.52
CA GLU A 56 5.16 -1.72 -6.22
C GLU A 56 5.73 -3.04 -5.69
N ASN A 57 5.68 -3.19 -4.37
CA ASN A 57 6.16 -4.39 -3.73
C ASN A 57 5.36 -5.62 -4.19
N ALA A 58 4.04 -5.50 -4.27
CA ALA A 58 3.20 -6.59 -4.73
C ALA A 58 3.54 -6.98 -6.16
N LEU A 59 3.73 -6.00 -7.03
CA LEU A 59 4.05 -6.27 -8.43
C LEU A 59 5.45 -6.85 -8.59
N LYS A 60 6.38 -6.42 -7.76
CA LYS A 60 7.75 -6.88 -7.86
C LYS A 60 7.91 -8.33 -7.42
N HIS A 61 7.18 -8.74 -6.38
CA HIS A 61 7.43 -10.04 -5.76
C HIS A 61 6.46 -11.13 -6.21
N ASN A 62 5.50 -10.83 -7.07
CA ASN A 62 4.52 -11.80 -7.50
C ASN A 62 4.45 -11.90 -9.01
N THR A 63 4.12 -13.09 -9.50
CA THR A 63 3.84 -13.27 -10.92
C THR A 63 2.41 -12.84 -11.19
N ALA A 64 2.15 -12.51 -12.44
CA ALA A 64 0.80 -12.12 -12.86
C ALA A 64 0.62 -12.55 -14.30
N THR A 65 -0.37 -13.38 -14.55
CA THR A 65 -0.71 -13.85 -15.89
C THR A 65 -2.23 -13.79 -16.05
N PRO A 66 -2.75 -13.81 -17.28
CA PRO A 66 -4.21 -13.81 -17.44
C PRO A 66 -4.88 -15.00 -16.78
N ASP A 67 -4.20 -16.17 -16.76
CA ASP A 67 -4.78 -17.36 -16.14
C ASP A 67 -4.70 -17.30 -14.62
N LYS A 68 -3.71 -16.62 -14.08
CA LYS A 68 -3.54 -16.46 -12.64
C LYS A 68 -3.24 -15.00 -12.35
N PRO A 69 -4.25 -14.17 -12.40
CA PRO A 69 -4.00 -12.73 -12.22
C PRO A 69 -3.60 -12.40 -10.79
N LEU A 70 -2.80 -11.36 -10.69
CA LEU A 70 -2.48 -10.78 -9.40
C LEU A 70 -3.61 -9.82 -9.05
N THR A 71 -4.20 -9.99 -7.88
CA THR A 71 -5.28 -9.13 -7.41
C THR A 71 -4.76 -8.24 -6.32
N ILE A 72 -4.91 -6.95 -6.47
CA ILE A 72 -4.52 -5.97 -5.45
C ILE A 72 -5.78 -5.32 -4.93
N LEU A 73 -5.98 -5.38 -3.61
CA LEU A 73 -7.11 -4.76 -2.96
C LEU A 73 -6.60 -3.67 -2.03
N ILE A 74 -7.14 -2.48 -2.16
CA ILE A 74 -6.83 -1.37 -1.28
C ILE A 74 -8.12 -0.94 -0.61
N GLU A 75 -8.13 -0.94 0.72
CA GLU A 75 -9.32 -0.57 1.46
C GLU A 75 -9.02 0.55 2.41
N GLU A 76 -9.77 1.65 2.29
CA GLU A 76 -9.71 2.72 3.26
C GLU A 76 -10.63 2.37 4.40
N GLY A 77 -10.09 2.23 5.57
CA GLY A 77 -10.89 2.00 6.77
C GLY A 77 -10.95 3.25 7.63
N VAL A 78 -11.60 3.13 8.77
CA VAL A 78 -11.72 4.25 9.71
C VAL A 78 -10.41 4.52 10.41
N ASN A 79 -9.61 3.49 10.66
CA ASN A 79 -8.36 3.63 11.41
C ASN A 79 -7.11 3.57 10.56
N GLY A 80 -7.22 3.23 9.33
CA GLY A 80 -6.05 3.11 8.45
C GLY A 80 -6.41 2.49 7.11
N VAL A 81 -5.39 2.29 6.28
CA VAL A 81 -5.54 1.75 4.93
C VAL A 81 -4.93 0.35 4.91
N THR A 82 -5.62 -0.58 4.30
CA THR A 82 -5.12 -1.93 4.11
C THR A 82 -4.82 -2.15 2.64
N VAL A 83 -3.64 -2.67 2.36
CA VAL A 83 -3.26 -3.05 0.99
C VAL A 83 -2.95 -4.54 1.02
N SER A 84 -3.62 -5.30 0.17
CA SER A 84 -3.40 -6.75 0.15
C SER A 84 -3.33 -7.28 -1.26
N ASN A 85 -2.72 -8.44 -1.40
CA ASN A 85 -2.65 -9.14 -2.67
C ASN A 85 -2.63 -10.63 -2.43
N ASN A 86 -3.05 -11.39 -3.45
CA ASN A 86 -2.87 -12.83 -3.42
C ASN A 86 -1.38 -13.14 -3.65
N ILE A 87 -0.89 -14.23 -3.09
CA ILE A 87 0.52 -14.55 -3.11
C ILE A 87 0.82 -15.48 -4.27
N GLN A 88 1.68 -15.04 -5.17
CA GLN A 88 2.14 -15.83 -6.31
C GLN A 88 3.63 -15.56 -6.50
N ARG A 89 4.43 -15.87 -5.49
CA ARG A 89 5.81 -15.41 -5.41
C ARG A 89 6.63 -15.80 -6.63
N ARG A 90 7.45 -14.86 -7.07
CA ARG A 90 8.43 -15.11 -8.12
C ARG A 90 9.58 -15.92 -7.54
N ASN A 91 10.15 -16.78 -8.34
CA ASN A 91 11.21 -17.65 -7.86
C ASN A 91 12.56 -16.97 -7.74
N ASN A 92 12.84 -16.00 -8.55
CA ASN A 92 14.18 -15.43 -8.63
C ASN A 92 14.24 -13.98 -8.19
N VAL A 93 13.35 -13.56 -7.30
CA VAL A 93 13.39 -12.19 -6.82
C VAL A 93 14.37 -12.10 -5.68
N ASN A 94 15.29 -11.15 -5.80
CA ASN A 94 16.18 -10.86 -4.70
C ASN A 94 15.40 -9.99 -3.72
N ASN A 95 14.86 -10.59 -2.70
CA ASN A 95 14.02 -9.89 -1.76
C ASN A 95 14.85 -9.48 -0.56
N THR A 96 15.26 -8.24 -0.52
CA THR A 96 16.00 -7.73 0.61
C THR A 96 15.10 -7.23 1.72
N GLY A 97 13.84 -6.97 1.43
CA GLY A 97 12.91 -6.43 2.41
C GLY A 97 13.22 -5.01 2.83
N VAL A 98 14.12 -4.33 2.13
CA VAL A 98 14.56 -3.01 2.54
C VAL A 98 13.43 -2.00 2.51
N GLY A 99 12.62 -2.00 1.46
CA GLY A 99 11.53 -1.03 1.32
C GLY A 99 10.52 -1.14 2.46
N LEU A 100 10.08 -2.36 2.75
CA LEU A 100 9.10 -2.58 3.80
C LEU A 100 9.68 -2.28 5.18
N LYS A 101 10.95 -2.64 5.39
CA LYS A 101 11.63 -2.34 6.64
C LYS A 101 11.74 -0.83 6.84
N ASN A 102 12.06 -0.09 5.78
CA ASN A 102 12.16 1.37 5.87
C ASN A 102 10.80 2.00 6.15
N LEU A 103 9.75 1.47 5.54
CA LEU A 103 8.40 1.96 5.78
C LEU A 103 8.01 1.75 7.24
N ARG A 104 8.32 0.59 7.79
CA ARG A 104 8.07 0.30 9.19
C ARG A 104 8.75 1.32 10.09
N LYS A 105 10.01 1.64 9.79
CA LYS A 105 10.75 2.61 10.57
C LYS A 105 10.14 4.01 10.49
N GLN A 106 9.66 4.40 9.33
CA GLN A 106 9.02 5.71 9.19
C GLN A 106 7.78 5.81 10.06
N TYR A 107 6.98 4.75 10.12
CA TYR A 107 5.79 4.76 10.98
C TYR A 107 6.19 4.76 12.46
N GLU A 108 7.27 4.06 12.81
CA GLU A 108 7.75 4.05 14.19
C GLU A 108 8.18 5.43 14.66
N LEU A 109 8.67 6.28 13.73
CA LEU A 109 9.00 7.66 14.11
C LEU A 109 7.76 8.44 14.53
N HIS A 110 6.57 8.01 14.13
CA HIS A 110 5.31 8.60 14.56
C HIS A 110 4.67 7.80 15.68
N HIS A 111 5.42 6.88 16.29
CA HIS A 111 4.95 6.03 17.39
C HIS A 111 3.79 5.13 16.97
N LEU A 112 3.80 4.71 15.70
CA LEU A 112 2.78 3.83 15.16
C LEU A 112 3.43 2.60 14.56
N GLN A 113 2.64 1.53 14.48
CA GLN A 113 3.14 0.27 13.94
C GLN A 113 2.31 -0.13 12.74
N ILE A 114 2.95 -0.46 11.64
CA ILE A 114 2.25 -1.11 10.55
C ILE A 114 2.06 -2.57 10.93
N ILE A 115 1.04 -3.19 10.38
CA ILE A 115 0.75 -4.59 10.68
C ILE A 115 0.85 -5.39 9.40
N ILE A 116 1.74 -6.37 9.38
CA ILE A 116 1.96 -7.21 8.22
C ILE A 116 1.47 -8.60 8.56
N SER A 117 0.64 -9.17 7.72
CA SER A 117 0.15 -10.52 7.94
C SER A 117 0.11 -11.30 6.63
N GLU A 118 0.14 -12.61 6.77
CA GLU A 118 0.12 -13.49 5.63
C GLU A 118 -0.76 -14.66 6.00
N ASN A 119 -1.99 -14.67 5.50
CA ASN A 119 -3.00 -15.68 5.81
C ASN A 119 -3.77 -16.06 4.56
N ASP A 120 -4.12 -17.31 4.44
CA ASP A 120 -5.00 -17.78 3.36
C ASP A 120 -4.50 -17.34 1.99
N ASN A 121 -3.22 -17.45 1.77
CA ASN A 121 -2.56 -17.11 0.51
C ASN A 121 -2.71 -15.63 0.16
N ARG A 122 -2.85 -14.77 1.17
CA ARG A 122 -2.88 -13.33 0.97
C ARG A 122 -1.85 -12.65 1.84
N PHE A 123 -1.21 -11.65 1.26
CA PHE A 123 -0.25 -10.82 1.96
C PHE A 123 -0.94 -9.48 2.21
N THR A 124 -0.97 -9.03 3.44
CA THR A 124 -1.73 -7.85 3.84
C THR A 124 -0.87 -6.93 4.69
N VAL A 125 -0.92 -5.65 4.38
CA VAL A 125 -0.24 -4.64 5.19
C VAL A 125 -1.28 -3.59 5.58
N PHE A 126 -1.37 -3.32 6.88
CA PHE A 126 -2.24 -2.28 7.41
C PHE A 126 -1.38 -1.07 7.79
N LEU A 127 -1.75 0.10 7.27
CA LEU A 127 -1.08 1.36 7.54
C LEU A 127 -2.01 2.21 8.39
N PRO A 128 -1.70 2.41 9.68
CA PRO A 128 -2.57 3.24 10.52
C PRO A 128 -2.47 4.71 10.11
N TYR A 129 -3.56 5.47 10.27
CA TYR A 129 -3.49 6.90 10.02
C TYR A 129 -2.62 7.55 11.08
N LEU A 130 -1.90 8.59 10.66
CA LEU A 130 -1.05 9.32 11.58
C LEU A 130 -1.91 10.27 12.39
N ASN A 131 -1.59 10.38 13.66
CA ASN A 131 -2.32 11.25 14.42
C ASN A 131 -1.90 12.55 14.27
N GLY A 132 -1.55 13.04 13.81
CA GLY A 132 -1.14 14.12 13.71
C GLY A 132 -1.61 15.25 13.87
N VAL A 133 -2.16 15.40 13.82
CA VAL A 133 -2.51 16.38 13.63
C VAL A 133 -2.68 17.21 14.46
N LYS A 134 -2.36 17.50 15.13
CA LYS A 134 -2.48 18.34 15.83
C LYS A 134 -2.05 19.38 15.70
N SER A 135 -2.35 20.02 15.53
CA SER A 135 -1.92 21.10 15.23
C SER A 135 -1.58 21.76 16.21
N ASP A 136 -1.27 21.94 16.64
CA ASP A 136 -0.92 22.72 17.52
C ASP A 136 -0.43 23.32 17.46
#